data_86222f6df4bbd690a3e0e6d3988d7eb1
#
_entry.id   86222f6df4bbd690a3e0e6d3988d7eb1
#
_cell.length_a   1.000
_cell.length_b   1.000
_cell.length_c   1.000
_cell.angle_alpha   90.00
_cell.angle_beta   90.00
_cell.angle_gamma   90.00
#
_symmetry.space_group_name_H-M   'P 1'
#
loop_
_entity.id
_entity.type
_entity.pdbx_description
1 polymer ?
#
loop_
_entity_poly.entity_id
_entity_poly.type
_entity_poly.pdbx_seq_one_letter_code
_entity_poly.pdbx_strand_id
1 'polypeptide(L)'
;MFERLTEQARRSIFFARYEATHYSSSFIETEHLLLGILREDKPLAATLQRRGASLDEIRGKLEERISAPGRKKSSDTTEVHLSAECHRILKNATGEADRFSDPNIGTAHLLLALLSEQESGAAGILRDSGVKAAQLRQELERGANAQRDRPLQAALEEFFQSWVGGEFKSFSSFFEDDAMLIDERGTQYHGSAAIAEYCANVRTGGMDMNTLEVTPSEAYFLQEKVAVVPVDWVFAVAVAGQPPRLVRSMLVMREHDGQWWIAAAQLTEVRPPGVDTNEPLDPPAR
;
A
#
# COMPACT_ATOMS: atom_id res chain seq x y z
N MET A 1 -12.43 -18.57 10.78
CA MET A 1 -12.50 -18.09 9.38
C MET A 1 -13.49 -16.93 9.24
N PHE A 2 -14.78 -17.06 9.61
CA PHE A 2 -15.76 -15.97 9.51
C PHE A 2 -15.43 -14.75 10.40
N GLU A 3 -14.70 -14.93 11.47
CA GLU A 3 -14.25 -13.86 12.38
C GLU A 3 -13.31 -12.86 11.70
N ARG A 4 -12.49 -13.33 10.76
CA ARG A 4 -11.56 -12.50 9.98
C ARG A 4 -12.23 -11.75 8.81
N LEU A 5 -13.49 -12.04 8.47
CA LEU A 5 -14.17 -11.33 7.38
C LEU A 5 -14.43 -9.87 7.76
N THR A 6 -14.10 -8.95 6.86
CA THR A 6 -14.52 -7.55 6.97
C THR A 6 -16.05 -7.46 6.95
N GLU A 7 -16.61 -6.37 7.45
CA GLU A 7 -18.06 -6.12 7.38
C GLU A 7 -18.55 -6.16 5.92
N GLN A 8 -17.80 -5.58 5.00
CA GLN A 8 -18.11 -5.56 3.57
C GLN A 8 -18.11 -6.98 2.98
N ALA A 9 -17.14 -7.82 3.34
CA ALA A 9 -17.11 -9.22 2.90
C ALA A 9 -18.29 -10.03 3.46
N ARG A 10 -18.68 -9.80 4.71
CA ARG A 10 -19.89 -10.43 5.30
C ARG A 10 -21.16 -10.01 4.56
N ARG A 11 -21.28 -8.73 4.23
CA ARG A 11 -22.42 -8.20 3.47
C ARG A 11 -22.47 -8.77 2.05
N SER A 12 -21.31 -8.96 1.40
CA SER A 12 -21.25 -9.63 0.09
C SER A 12 -21.78 -11.07 0.15
N ILE A 13 -21.47 -11.82 1.20
CA ILE A 13 -22.00 -13.18 1.41
C ILE A 13 -23.51 -13.13 1.71
N PHE A 14 -23.97 -12.14 2.49
CA PHE A 14 -25.39 -11.94 2.74
C PHE A 14 -26.14 -11.67 1.43
N PHE A 15 -25.62 -10.80 0.54
CA PHE A 15 -26.22 -10.56 -0.75
C PHE A 15 -26.16 -11.78 -1.68
N ALA A 16 -25.09 -12.57 -1.62
CA ALA A 16 -25.03 -13.83 -2.34
C ALA A 16 -26.15 -14.79 -1.90
N ARG A 17 -26.46 -14.85 -0.61
CA ARG A 17 -27.61 -15.61 -0.10
C ARG A 17 -28.94 -15.04 -0.62
N TYR A 18 -29.10 -13.73 -0.62
CA TYR A 18 -30.27 -13.06 -1.16
C TYR A 18 -30.49 -13.44 -2.63
N GLU A 19 -29.44 -13.36 -3.46
CA GLU A 19 -29.52 -13.75 -4.88
C GLU A 19 -29.86 -15.23 -5.04
N ALA A 20 -29.22 -16.12 -4.28
CA ALA A 20 -29.55 -17.56 -4.31
C ALA A 20 -31.01 -17.83 -3.97
N THR A 21 -31.56 -17.15 -2.96
CA THR A 21 -32.97 -17.25 -2.58
C THR A 21 -33.88 -16.70 -3.69
N HIS A 22 -33.53 -15.55 -4.27
CA HIS A 22 -34.28 -14.91 -5.36
C HIS A 22 -34.44 -15.84 -6.57
N TYR A 23 -33.38 -16.55 -6.92
CA TYR A 23 -33.39 -17.51 -8.04
C TYR A 23 -33.83 -18.93 -7.62
N SER A 24 -34.33 -19.12 -6.40
CA SER A 24 -34.73 -20.42 -5.85
C SER A 24 -33.66 -21.49 -5.96
N SER A 25 -32.38 -21.10 -5.82
CA SER A 25 -31.24 -22.02 -5.86
C SER A 25 -31.12 -22.81 -4.58
N SER A 26 -30.77 -24.09 -4.68
CA SER A 26 -30.58 -24.96 -3.49
C SER A 26 -29.29 -24.60 -2.72
N PHE A 27 -28.33 -23.93 -3.36
CA PHE A 27 -27.06 -23.55 -2.76
C PHE A 27 -26.66 -22.14 -3.18
N ILE A 28 -25.85 -21.49 -2.32
CA ILE A 28 -25.09 -20.30 -2.70
C ILE A 28 -23.90 -20.78 -3.53
N GLU A 29 -23.99 -20.59 -4.84
CA GLU A 29 -22.95 -20.95 -5.81
C GLU A 29 -22.06 -19.76 -6.11
N THR A 30 -20.99 -19.98 -6.87
CA THR A 30 -19.96 -18.96 -7.19
C THR A 30 -20.53 -17.75 -7.91
N GLU A 31 -21.56 -17.95 -8.72
CA GLU A 31 -22.27 -16.89 -9.42
C GLU A 31 -23.00 -15.94 -8.47
N HIS A 32 -23.66 -16.50 -7.45
CA HIS A 32 -24.33 -15.69 -6.42
C HIS A 32 -23.28 -14.92 -5.59
N LEU A 33 -22.16 -15.56 -5.27
CA LEU A 33 -21.07 -14.92 -4.53
C LEU A 33 -20.49 -13.74 -5.31
N LEU A 34 -20.28 -13.89 -6.63
CA LEU A 34 -19.78 -12.81 -7.47
C LEU A 34 -20.80 -11.65 -7.57
N LEU A 35 -22.09 -11.94 -7.74
CA LEU A 35 -23.13 -10.92 -7.72
C LEU A 35 -23.14 -10.15 -6.40
N GLY A 36 -23.01 -10.84 -5.27
CA GLY A 36 -22.91 -10.23 -3.95
C GLY A 36 -21.69 -9.31 -3.80
N ILE A 37 -20.52 -9.72 -4.29
CA ILE A 37 -19.29 -8.91 -4.29
C ILE A 37 -19.48 -7.65 -5.16
N LEU A 38 -19.94 -7.78 -6.38
CA LEU A 38 -20.14 -6.66 -7.30
C LEU A 38 -21.21 -5.68 -6.81
N ARG A 39 -22.19 -6.16 -6.06
CA ARG A 39 -23.22 -5.32 -5.45
C ARG A 39 -22.69 -4.48 -4.32
N GLU A 40 -21.91 -5.09 -3.44
CA GLU A 40 -21.43 -4.47 -2.20
C GLU A 40 -20.19 -3.61 -2.41
N ASP A 41 -19.22 -4.06 -3.20
CA ASP A 41 -17.95 -3.37 -3.39
C ASP A 41 -17.90 -2.58 -4.70
N LYS A 42 -18.39 -1.34 -4.66
CA LYS A 42 -18.38 -0.44 -5.81
C LYS A 42 -16.98 -0.05 -6.28
N PRO A 43 -16.01 0.26 -5.40
CA PRO A 43 -14.62 0.49 -5.80
C PRO A 43 -13.98 -0.70 -6.54
N LEU A 44 -14.20 -1.92 -6.06
CA LEU A 44 -13.69 -3.14 -6.70
C LEU A 44 -14.37 -3.35 -8.07
N ALA A 45 -15.71 -3.16 -8.15
CA ALA A 45 -16.45 -3.21 -9.40
C ALA A 45 -15.92 -2.16 -10.41
N ALA A 46 -15.65 -0.93 -9.98
CA ALA A 46 -15.05 0.11 -10.82
C ALA A 46 -13.64 -0.26 -11.30
N THR A 47 -12.87 -0.98 -10.49
CA THR A 47 -11.55 -1.50 -10.88
C THR A 47 -11.68 -2.50 -12.03
N LEU A 48 -12.66 -3.40 -12.01
CA LEU A 48 -12.94 -4.31 -13.11
C LEU A 48 -13.35 -3.56 -14.38
N GLN A 49 -14.17 -2.52 -14.27
CA GLN A 49 -14.58 -1.68 -15.40
C GLN A 49 -13.39 -0.95 -16.05
N ARG A 50 -12.48 -0.38 -15.27
CA ARG A 50 -11.26 0.25 -15.79
C ARG A 50 -10.38 -0.71 -16.60
N ARG A 51 -10.51 -2.00 -16.34
CA ARG A 51 -9.84 -3.08 -17.10
C ARG A 51 -10.58 -3.52 -18.36
N GLY A 52 -11.66 -2.84 -18.69
CA GLY A 52 -12.48 -3.13 -19.88
C GLY A 52 -13.56 -4.19 -19.64
N ALA A 53 -13.77 -4.66 -18.42
CA ALA A 53 -14.83 -5.60 -18.12
C ALA A 53 -16.17 -4.86 -18.04
N SER A 54 -17.15 -5.27 -18.86
CA SER A 54 -18.52 -4.76 -18.80
C SER A 54 -19.25 -5.44 -17.64
N LEU A 55 -19.57 -4.67 -16.58
CA LEU A 55 -20.29 -5.21 -15.43
C LEU A 55 -21.71 -5.68 -15.79
N ASP A 56 -22.35 -5.00 -16.73
CA ASP A 56 -23.71 -5.39 -17.19
C ASP A 56 -23.66 -6.72 -17.96
N GLU A 57 -22.64 -6.93 -18.81
CA GLU A 57 -22.44 -8.20 -19.50
C GLU A 57 -22.10 -9.32 -18.52
N ILE A 58 -21.23 -9.07 -17.54
CA ILE A 58 -20.89 -10.04 -16.50
C ILE A 58 -22.15 -10.42 -15.72
N ARG A 59 -22.95 -9.44 -15.30
CA ARG A 59 -24.19 -9.66 -14.58
C ARG A 59 -25.17 -10.48 -15.45
N GLY A 60 -25.40 -10.10 -16.69
CA GLY A 60 -26.28 -10.82 -17.60
C GLY A 60 -25.88 -12.29 -17.78
N LYS A 61 -24.58 -12.56 -18.00
CA LYS A 61 -24.06 -13.94 -18.10
C LYS A 61 -24.22 -14.74 -16.80
N LEU A 62 -24.05 -14.09 -15.64
CA LEU A 62 -24.27 -14.74 -14.34
C LEU A 62 -25.74 -15.10 -14.14
N GLU A 63 -26.66 -14.17 -14.44
CA GLU A 63 -28.10 -14.37 -14.33
C GLU A 63 -28.61 -15.45 -15.31
N GLU A 64 -28.12 -15.44 -16.54
CA GLU A 64 -28.41 -16.49 -17.54
C GLU A 64 -27.96 -17.86 -17.03
N ARG A 65 -26.74 -17.95 -16.47
CA ARG A 65 -26.20 -19.19 -15.96
C ARG A 65 -26.95 -19.69 -14.72
N ILE A 66 -27.35 -18.79 -13.81
CA ILE A 66 -28.17 -19.14 -12.63
C ILE A 66 -29.55 -19.66 -13.06
N SER A 67 -30.15 -19.06 -14.11
CA SER A 67 -31.47 -19.39 -14.60
C SER A 67 -31.51 -20.58 -15.55
N ALA A 68 -30.35 -21.17 -15.90
CA ALA A 68 -30.25 -22.23 -16.90
C ALA A 68 -31.13 -23.44 -16.57
N PRO A 69 -31.78 -24.05 -17.57
CA PRO A 69 -32.59 -25.25 -17.40
C PRO A 69 -31.77 -26.41 -16.83
N GLY A 70 -32.35 -27.17 -15.89
CA GLY A 70 -31.70 -28.35 -15.28
C GLY A 70 -30.95 -28.07 -13.99
N ARG A 71 -30.82 -26.82 -13.53
CA ARG A 71 -30.33 -26.53 -12.18
C ARG A 71 -31.35 -26.95 -11.13
N LYS A 72 -30.86 -27.50 -10.02
CA LYS A 72 -31.69 -27.89 -8.89
C LYS A 72 -32.31 -26.65 -8.26
N LYS A 73 -33.64 -26.53 -8.37
CA LYS A 73 -34.40 -25.52 -7.66
C LYS A 73 -34.87 -26.10 -6.32
N SER A 74 -34.75 -25.31 -5.27
CA SER A 74 -35.33 -25.67 -3.96
C SER A 74 -36.76 -25.16 -3.86
N SER A 75 -37.64 -25.99 -3.39
CA SER A 75 -38.99 -25.57 -2.95
C SER A 75 -38.96 -24.94 -1.56
N ASP A 76 -37.92 -25.19 -0.79
CA ASP A 76 -37.69 -24.63 0.56
C ASP A 76 -36.44 -23.72 0.51
N THR A 77 -36.67 -22.42 0.59
CA THR A 77 -35.63 -21.39 0.53
C THR A 77 -35.21 -20.89 1.91
N THR A 78 -35.65 -21.55 2.98
CA THR A 78 -35.43 -21.08 4.35
C THR A 78 -33.98 -21.26 4.81
N GLU A 79 -33.28 -22.29 4.30
CA GLU A 79 -31.86 -22.51 4.61
C GLU A 79 -31.03 -22.82 3.35
N VAL A 80 -30.54 -21.75 2.71
CA VAL A 80 -29.62 -21.90 1.58
C VAL A 80 -28.17 -21.95 2.09
N HIS A 81 -27.48 -23.08 1.85
CA HIS A 81 -26.10 -23.30 2.27
C HIS A 81 -25.09 -22.94 1.18
N LEU A 82 -23.85 -22.71 1.58
CA LEU A 82 -22.75 -22.50 0.64
C LEU A 82 -22.46 -23.79 -0.14
N SER A 83 -22.19 -23.69 -1.44
CA SER A 83 -21.68 -24.79 -2.25
C SER A 83 -20.26 -25.21 -1.80
N ALA A 84 -19.81 -26.40 -2.21
CA ALA A 84 -18.46 -26.86 -1.94
C ALA A 84 -17.39 -25.91 -2.53
N GLU A 85 -17.68 -25.34 -3.72
CA GLU A 85 -16.82 -24.34 -4.38
C GLU A 85 -16.72 -23.06 -3.53
N CYS A 86 -17.86 -22.56 -3.04
CA CYS A 86 -17.86 -21.36 -2.20
C CYS A 86 -17.11 -21.59 -0.87
N HIS A 87 -17.20 -22.80 -0.29
CA HIS A 87 -16.39 -23.13 0.88
C HIS A 87 -14.89 -23.12 0.57
N ARG A 88 -14.45 -23.66 -0.61
CA ARG A 88 -13.05 -23.60 -1.03
C ARG A 88 -12.61 -22.15 -1.26
N ILE A 89 -13.41 -21.33 -1.91
CA ILE A 89 -13.13 -19.91 -2.14
C ILE A 89 -12.93 -19.18 -0.80
N LEU A 90 -13.81 -19.36 0.16
CA LEU A 90 -13.68 -18.73 1.48
C LEU A 90 -12.39 -19.18 2.19
N LYS A 91 -12.03 -20.45 2.09
CA LYS A 91 -10.78 -20.98 2.64
C LYS A 91 -9.55 -20.38 1.93
N ASN A 92 -9.57 -20.32 0.59
CA ASN A 92 -8.46 -19.81 -0.21
C ASN A 92 -8.31 -18.27 -0.04
N ALA A 93 -9.39 -17.54 0.23
CA ALA A 93 -9.36 -16.11 0.52
C ALA A 93 -8.52 -15.76 1.77
N THR A 94 -8.38 -16.71 2.71
CA THR A 94 -7.46 -16.55 3.84
C THR A 94 -6.00 -16.47 3.34
N GLY A 95 -5.62 -17.35 2.41
CA GLY A 95 -4.27 -17.33 1.82
C GLY A 95 -4.02 -16.08 0.97
N GLU A 96 -5.03 -15.52 0.31
CA GLU A 96 -4.90 -14.24 -0.39
C GLU A 96 -4.71 -13.09 0.62
N ALA A 97 -5.49 -13.03 1.71
CA ALA A 97 -5.30 -12.02 2.75
C ALA A 97 -3.91 -12.09 3.41
N ASP A 98 -3.43 -13.29 3.69
CA ASP A 98 -2.10 -13.50 4.27
C ASP A 98 -0.97 -13.01 3.31
N ARG A 99 -1.14 -13.15 1.99
CA ARG A 99 -0.21 -12.61 0.98
C ARG A 99 -0.15 -11.09 0.97
N PHE A 100 -1.30 -10.45 1.20
CA PHE A 100 -1.40 -8.99 1.32
C PHE A 100 -0.95 -8.49 2.70
N SER A 101 -0.56 -9.38 3.61
CA SER A 101 -0.31 -9.05 5.01
C SER A 101 -1.52 -8.37 5.69
N ASP A 102 -2.74 -8.71 5.24
CA ASP A 102 -3.98 -8.17 5.77
C ASP A 102 -4.53 -9.12 6.86
N PRO A 103 -4.71 -8.65 8.10
CA PRO A 103 -5.30 -9.45 9.17
C PRO A 103 -6.75 -9.84 8.88
N ASN A 104 -7.42 -9.11 7.98
CA ASN A 104 -8.81 -9.30 7.64
C ASN A 104 -9.02 -9.80 6.20
N ILE A 105 -10.09 -10.55 5.97
CA ILE A 105 -10.46 -11.06 4.66
C ILE A 105 -11.51 -10.12 4.05
N GLY A 106 -11.09 -9.30 3.08
CA GLY A 106 -11.96 -8.39 2.34
C GLY A 106 -12.54 -9.01 1.06
N THR A 107 -13.37 -8.25 0.39
CA THR A 107 -14.01 -8.58 -0.91
C THR A 107 -13.00 -8.83 -2.03
N ALA A 108 -11.89 -8.09 -2.03
CA ALA A 108 -10.78 -8.30 -2.98
C ALA A 108 -10.17 -9.70 -2.84
N HIS A 109 -9.96 -10.17 -1.60
CA HIS A 109 -9.44 -11.51 -1.32
C HIS A 109 -10.44 -12.59 -1.75
N LEU A 110 -11.74 -12.37 -1.55
CA LEU A 110 -12.80 -13.27 -2.03
C LEU A 110 -12.80 -13.35 -3.57
N LEU A 111 -12.66 -12.21 -4.26
CA LEU A 111 -12.65 -12.15 -5.72
C LEU A 111 -11.41 -12.85 -6.30
N LEU A 112 -10.23 -12.64 -5.72
CA LEU A 112 -8.99 -13.33 -6.14
C LEU A 112 -9.07 -14.83 -5.93
N ALA A 113 -9.60 -15.27 -4.80
CA ALA A 113 -9.83 -16.69 -4.52
C ALA A 113 -10.85 -17.31 -5.48
N LEU A 114 -11.92 -16.57 -5.83
CA LEU A 114 -12.91 -16.98 -6.82
C LEU A 114 -12.27 -17.14 -8.21
N LEU A 115 -11.44 -16.20 -8.65
CA LEU A 115 -10.71 -16.28 -9.93
C LEU A 115 -9.73 -17.46 -9.99
N SER A 116 -9.23 -17.91 -8.85
CA SER A 116 -8.30 -19.04 -8.74
C SER A 116 -9.01 -20.40 -8.79
N GLU A 117 -10.35 -20.45 -8.62
CA GLU A 117 -11.14 -21.66 -8.73
C GLU A 117 -11.38 -21.99 -10.20
N GLN A 118 -10.65 -23.01 -10.71
CA GLN A 118 -10.62 -23.27 -12.16
C GLN A 118 -11.97 -23.72 -12.72
N GLU A 119 -12.74 -24.49 -11.97
CA GLU A 119 -14.03 -25.05 -12.39
C GLU A 119 -15.23 -24.13 -12.09
N SER A 120 -14.98 -22.98 -11.46
CA SER A 120 -16.02 -22.01 -11.14
C SER A 120 -16.59 -21.35 -12.40
N GLY A 121 -17.92 -21.42 -12.55
CA GLY A 121 -18.61 -20.74 -13.65
C GLY A 121 -18.44 -19.23 -13.59
N ALA A 122 -18.49 -18.64 -12.40
CA ALA A 122 -18.25 -17.22 -12.19
C ALA A 122 -16.82 -16.81 -12.57
N ALA A 123 -15.82 -17.63 -12.24
CA ALA A 123 -14.43 -17.39 -12.64
C ALA A 123 -14.25 -17.48 -14.16
N GLY A 124 -14.96 -18.41 -14.82
CA GLY A 124 -15.01 -18.49 -16.29
C GLY A 124 -15.50 -17.19 -16.91
N ILE A 125 -16.65 -16.69 -16.46
CA ILE A 125 -17.23 -15.42 -16.94
C ILE A 125 -16.27 -14.25 -16.79
N LEU A 126 -15.58 -14.14 -15.63
CA LEU A 126 -14.60 -13.08 -15.40
C LEU A 126 -13.41 -13.21 -16.35
N ARG A 127 -12.87 -14.42 -16.55
CA ARG A 127 -11.77 -14.68 -17.50
C ARG A 127 -12.15 -14.33 -18.93
N ASP A 128 -13.35 -14.73 -19.38
CA ASP A 128 -13.88 -14.40 -20.69
C ASP A 128 -14.10 -12.89 -20.89
N SER A 129 -14.33 -12.17 -19.80
CA SER A 129 -14.41 -10.71 -19.77
C SER A 129 -13.03 -10.03 -19.65
N GLY A 130 -11.93 -10.78 -19.82
CA GLY A 130 -10.56 -10.25 -19.81
C GLY A 130 -9.94 -10.06 -18.43
N VAL A 131 -10.59 -10.47 -17.34
CA VAL A 131 -10.07 -10.31 -15.98
C VAL A 131 -9.04 -11.41 -15.69
N LYS A 132 -7.78 -11.02 -15.56
CA LYS A 132 -6.67 -11.92 -15.24
C LYS A 132 -6.30 -11.80 -13.76
N ALA A 133 -6.36 -12.90 -13.00
CA ALA A 133 -6.10 -12.92 -11.56
C ALA A 133 -4.75 -12.31 -11.18
N ALA A 134 -3.67 -12.62 -11.91
CA ALA A 134 -2.33 -12.10 -11.62
C ALA A 134 -2.25 -10.57 -11.75
N GLN A 135 -2.86 -10.02 -12.80
CA GLN A 135 -2.87 -8.58 -13.04
C GLN A 135 -3.77 -7.85 -12.03
N LEU A 136 -4.94 -8.42 -11.71
CA LEU A 136 -5.83 -7.88 -10.68
C LEU A 136 -5.15 -7.87 -9.32
N ARG A 137 -4.46 -8.97 -8.97
CA ARG A 137 -3.69 -9.05 -7.71
C ARG A 137 -2.66 -7.93 -7.63
N GLN A 138 -1.85 -7.75 -8.65
CA GLN A 138 -0.82 -6.71 -8.67
C GLN A 138 -1.41 -5.30 -8.51
N GLU A 139 -2.57 -5.00 -9.11
CA GLU A 139 -3.23 -3.70 -8.96
C GLU A 139 -3.78 -3.52 -7.54
N LEU A 140 -4.39 -4.56 -6.97
CA LEU A 140 -4.92 -4.51 -5.61
C LEU A 140 -3.79 -4.38 -4.58
N GLU A 141 -2.67 -5.07 -4.77
CA GLU A 141 -1.46 -4.93 -3.96
C GLU A 141 -0.92 -3.49 -4.01
N ARG A 142 -0.80 -2.91 -5.21
CA ARG A 142 -0.38 -1.50 -5.36
C ARG A 142 -1.35 -0.54 -4.67
N GLY A 143 -2.65 -0.77 -4.82
CA GLY A 143 -3.67 0.06 -4.17
C GLY A 143 -3.64 -0.05 -2.65
N ALA A 144 -3.48 -1.24 -2.10
CA ALA A 144 -3.35 -1.49 -0.67
C ALA A 144 -2.07 -0.83 -0.11
N ASN A 145 -0.93 -1.00 -0.80
CA ASN A 145 0.32 -0.36 -0.43
C ASN A 145 0.19 1.17 -0.47
N ALA A 146 -0.34 1.75 -1.55
CA ALA A 146 -0.53 3.19 -1.65
C ALA A 146 -1.45 3.75 -0.54
N GLN A 147 -2.47 3.02 -0.13
CA GLN A 147 -3.36 3.43 0.97
C GLN A 147 -2.64 3.35 2.33
N ARG A 148 -1.85 2.30 2.55
CA ARG A 148 -1.02 2.13 3.76
C ARG A 148 0.06 3.20 3.86
N ASP A 149 0.68 3.54 2.72
CA ASP A 149 1.81 4.46 2.64
C ASP A 149 1.40 5.93 2.74
N ARG A 150 0.11 6.25 2.47
CA ARG A 150 -0.39 7.64 2.45
C ARG A 150 -0.09 8.43 3.73
N PRO A 151 -0.32 7.91 4.97
CA PRO A 151 0.01 8.64 6.19
C PRO A 151 1.52 8.90 6.34
N LEU A 152 2.35 7.93 5.97
CA LEU A 152 3.81 8.07 5.97
C LEU A 152 4.26 9.11 4.95
N GLN A 153 3.71 9.10 3.73
CA GLN A 153 4.02 10.09 2.70
C GLN A 153 3.64 11.50 3.12
N ALA A 154 2.48 11.67 3.76
CA ALA A 154 2.05 12.96 4.29
C ALA A 154 3.03 13.50 5.36
N ALA A 155 3.47 12.64 6.28
CA ALA A 155 4.46 13.01 7.30
C ALA A 155 5.83 13.36 6.69
N LEU A 156 6.27 12.63 5.67
CA LEU A 156 7.51 12.95 4.93
C LEU A 156 7.40 14.28 4.18
N GLU A 157 6.28 14.54 3.53
CA GLU A 157 6.05 15.79 2.81
C GLU A 157 6.08 16.98 3.77
N GLU A 158 5.43 16.90 4.93
CA GLU A 158 5.47 17.92 5.97
C GLU A 158 6.89 18.13 6.51
N PHE A 159 7.63 17.06 6.76
CA PHE A 159 9.04 17.09 7.14
C PHE A 159 9.89 17.83 6.10
N PHE A 160 9.78 17.47 4.82
CA PHE A 160 10.55 18.12 3.76
C PHE A 160 10.18 19.58 3.56
N GLN A 161 8.90 19.93 3.65
CA GLN A 161 8.46 21.31 3.58
C GLN A 161 9.01 22.14 4.74
N SER A 162 9.02 21.62 5.96
CA SER A 162 9.62 22.27 7.13
C SER A 162 11.12 22.47 6.93
N TRP A 163 11.82 21.49 6.35
CA TRP A 163 13.24 21.60 6.06
C TRP A 163 13.54 22.70 5.05
N VAL A 164 12.83 22.74 3.93
CA VAL A 164 12.99 23.77 2.87
C VAL A 164 12.56 25.14 3.38
N GLY A 165 11.44 25.23 4.12
CA GLY A 165 10.88 26.48 4.66
C GLY A 165 11.68 27.12 5.79
N GLY A 166 12.56 26.38 6.47
CA GLY A 166 13.43 26.88 7.52
C GLY A 166 12.78 27.07 8.89
N GLU A 167 11.71 26.40 9.16
CA GLU A 167 11.00 26.45 10.42
C GLU A 167 11.60 25.49 11.48
N PHE A 168 12.86 25.75 11.89
CA PHE A 168 13.63 24.82 12.76
C PHE A 168 13.05 24.60 14.15
N LYS A 169 12.22 25.50 14.66
CA LYS A 169 11.57 25.29 15.96
C LYS A 169 10.60 24.10 15.94
N SER A 170 10.04 23.79 14.76
CA SER A 170 9.19 22.61 14.57
C SER A 170 9.95 21.38 14.13
N PHE A 171 11.23 21.52 13.72
CA PHE A 171 11.99 20.41 13.14
C PHE A 171 12.23 19.26 14.13
N SER A 172 12.49 19.55 15.40
CA SER A 172 12.61 18.53 16.45
C SER A 172 11.33 17.70 16.61
N SER A 173 10.15 18.26 16.25
CA SER A 173 8.89 17.54 16.38
C SER A 173 8.67 16.42 15.37
N PHE A 174 9.55 16.27 14.38
CA PHE A 174 9.52 15.14 13.46
C PHE A 174 10.34 13.93 13.94
N PHE A 175 11.17 14.12 14.96
CA PHE A 175 12.02 13.09 15.52
C PHE A 175 11.48 12.58 16.86
N GLU A 176 11.64 11.29 17.11
CA GLU A 176 11.41 10.75 18.46
C GLU A 176 12.38 11.38 19.45
N ASP A 177 11.99 11.46 20.73
CA ASP A 177 12.82 12.05 21.78
C ASP A 177 14.17 11.37 21.94
N ASP A 178 14.25 10.06 21.67
CA ASP A 178 15.44 9.22 21.71
C ASP A 178 16.03 8.91 20.32
N ALA A 179 15.60 9.65 19.29
CA ALA A 179 16.07 9.45 17.92
C ALA A 179 17.60 9.56 17.80
N MET A 180 18.16 8.86 16.82
CA MET A 180 19.59 8.90 16.51
C MET A 180 19.81 9.35 15.06
N LEU A 181 20.76 10.28 14.86
CA LEU A 181 21.25 10.66 13.54
C LEU A 181 22.75 10.41 13.45
N ILE A 182 23.18 9.83 12.32
CA ILE A 182 24.61 9.71 11.97
C ILE A 182 24.83 10.58 10.71
N ASP A 183 25.73 11.56 10.83
CA ASP A 183 26.07 12.44 9.68
C ASP A 183 27.04 11.75 8.70
N GLU A 184 27.38 12.44 7.61
CA GLU A 184 28.26 11.94 6.55
C GLU A 184 29.71 11.71 7.02
N ARG A 185 30.09 12.25 8.17
CA ARG A 185 31.40 12.10 8.82
C ARG A 185 31.42 10.97 9.86
N GLY A 186 30.27 10.36 10.13
CA GLY A 186 30.09 9.34 11.14
C GLY A 186 29.86 9.89 12.55
N THR A 187 29.62 11.20 12.72
CA THR A 187 29.26 11.80 14.01
C THR A 187 27.86 11.42 14.39
N GLN A 188 27.66 11.03 15.63
CA GLN A 188 26.37 10.60 16.17
C GLN A 188 25.72 11.71 16.98
N TYR A 189 24.45 11.96 16.73
CA TYR A 189 23.59 12.91 17.45
C TYR A 189 22.45 12.14 18.08
N HIS A 190 22.25 12.29 19.38
CA HIS A 190 21.23 11.58 20.14
C HIS A 190 20.16 12.55 20.65
N GLY A 191 18.91 12.21 20.43
CA GLY A 191 17.74 12.96 20.81
C GLY A 191 17.35 14.08 19.83
N SER A 192 16.06 14.36 19.78
CA SER A 192 15.47 15.33 18.85
C SER A 192 16.09 16.73 18.94
N ALA A 193 16.49 17.18 20.13
CA ALA A 193 17.11 18.49 20.36
C ALA A 193 18.51 18.60 19.73
N ALA A 194 19.39 17.58 19.94
CA ALA A 194 20.73 17.56 19.35
C ALA A 194 20.71 17.45 17.83
N ILE A 195 19.75 16.70 17.30
CA ILE A 195 19.51 16.57 15.86
C ILE A 195 19.03 17.90 15.26
N ALA A 196 18.12 18.60 15.93
CA ALA A 196 17.65 19.91 15.48
C ALA A 196 18.79 20.95 15.45
N GLU A 197 19.67 20.95 16.45
CA GLU A 197 20.86 21.81 16.50
C GLU A 197 21.82 21.50 15.35
N TYR A 198 22.12 20.22 15.08
CA TYR A 198 22.91 19.80 13.92
C TYR A 198 22.30 20.31 12.61
N CYS A 199 21.02 20.11 12.39
CA CYS A 199 20.31 20.54 11.18
C CYS A 199 20.36 22.06 11.02
N ALA A 200 20.19 22.83 12.09
CA ALA A 200 20.30 24.28 12.08
C ALA A 200 21.74 24.73 11.66
N ASN A 201 22.77 24.06 12.17
CA ASN A 201 24.17 24.33 11.85
C ASN A 201 24.50 24.01 10.39
N VAL A 202 24.00 22.90 9.86
CA VAL A 202 24.16 22.52 8.44
C VAL A 202 23.64 23.63 7.53
N ARG A 203 22.48 24.19 7.84
CA ARG A 203 21.87 25.28 7.05
C ARG A 203 22.61 26.59 7.13
N THR A 204 23.04 27.00 8.32
CA THR A 204 23.81 28.23 8.51
C THR A 204 25.21 28.16 7.93
N GLY A 205 25.72 26.95 7.66
CA GLY A 205 27.05 26.68 7.08
C GLY A 205 27.20 27.01 5.57
N GLY A 206 26.26 27.75 4.97
CA GLY A 206 26.39 28.28 3.61
C GLY A 206 25.79 27.40 2.51
N MET A 207 24.97 26.41 2.82
CA MET A 207 24.19 25.68 1.81
C MET A 207 23.08 26.56 1.25
N ASP A 208 23.00 26.70 -0.07
CA ASP A 208 21.88 27.36 -0.73
C ASP A 208 20.64 26.44 -0.76
N MET A 209 19.75 26.65 0.21
CA MET A 209 18.54 25.87 0.35
C MET A 209 17.51 26.14 -0.76
N ASN A 210 17.65 27.21 -1.53
CA ASN A 210 16.75 27.51 -2.64
C ASN A 210 16.97 26.56 -3.83
N THR A 211 18.10 25.86 -3.85
CA THR A 211 18.49 24.92 -4.90
C THR A 211 18.44 23.47 -4.44
N LEU A 212 17.91 23.22 -3.24
CA LEU A 212 17.78 21.86 -2.71
C LEU A 212 16.64 21.12 -3.40
N GLU A 213 16.97 20.02 -4.04
CA GLU A 213 15.98 19.02 -4.49
C GLU A 213 15.99 17.83 -3.54
N VAL A 214 14.80 17.44 -3.06
CA VAL A 214 14.60 16.30 -2.17
C VAL A 214 13.73 15.27 -2.86
N THR A 215 14.26 14.06 -3.01
CA THR A 215 13.55 12.98 -3.68
C THR A 215 13.51 11.75 -2.78
N PRO A 216 12.37 11.47 -2.13
CA PRO A 216 12.19 10.21 -1.42
C PRO A 216 12.01 9.05 -2.42
N SER A 217 12.63 7.91 -2.11
CA SER A 217 12.36 6.65 -2.78
C SER A 217 11.14 5.95 -2.18
N GLU A 218 10.72 4.86 -2.79
CA GLU A 218 9.66 4.01 -2.26
C GLU A 218 10.00 3.53 -0.84
N ALA A 219 9.04 3.64 0.08
CA ALA A 219 9.20 3.21 1.45
C ALA A 219 9.22 1.69 1.56
N TYR A 220 10.17 1.16 2.34
CA TYR A 220 10.27 -0.26 2.64
C TYR A 220 9.75 -0.55 4.05
N PHE A 221 8.59 -1.19 4.17
CA PHE A 221 8.01 -1.54 5.45
C PHE A 221 8.66 -2.79 6.05
N LEU A 222 9.32 -2.64 7.17
CA LEU A 222 9.86 -3.75 7.97
C LEU A 222 8.77 -4.41 8.79
N GLN A 223 7.81 -3.61 9.27
CA GLN A 223 6.62 -3.99 10.01
C GLN A 223 5.49 -3.01 9.66
N GLU A 224 4.25 -3.29 10.07
CA GLU A 224 3.09 -2.42 9.81
C GLU A 224 3.33 -0.95 10.21
N LYS A 225 4.05 -0.74 11.32
CA LYS A 225 4.32 0.55 11.95
C LYS A 225 5.78 0.97 11.90
N VAL A 226 6.60 0.31 11.08
CA VAL A 226 8.03 0.63 10.94
C VAL A 226 8.41 0.59 9.46
N ALA A 227 8.88 1.71 8.95
CA ALA A 227 9.31 1.84 7.58
C ALA A 227 10.74 2.39 7.47
N VAL A 228 11.43 2.02 6.40
CA VAL A 228 12.72 2.61 6.00
C VAL A 228 12.50 3.34 4.69
N VAL A 229 12.91 4.62 4.65
CA VAL A 229 12.73 5.48 3.48
C VAL A 229 14.10 6.03 3.06
N PRO A 230 14.64 5.59 1.92
CA PRO A 230 15.81 6.24 1.32
C PRO A 230 15.39 7.60 0.74
N VAL A 231 16.21 8.63 0.98
CA VAL A 231 15.97 9.99 0.47
C VAL A 231 17.22 10.53 -0.14
N ASP A 232 17.13 11.02 -1.36
CA ASP A 232 18.21 11.73 -2.05
C ASP A 232 18.04 13.25 -1.89
N TRP A 233 19.12 13.90 -1.42
CA TRP A 233 19.22 15.34 -1.20
C TRP A 233 20.25 15.87 -2.18
N VAL A 234 19.82 16.65 -3.16
CA VAL A 234 20.69 17.23 -4.18
C VAL A 234 20.86 18.72 -3.92
N PHE A 235 22.07 19.12 -3.57
CA PHE A 235 22.42 20.51 -3.32
C PHE A 235 23.16 21.06 -4.55
N ALA A 236 22.60 22.08 -5.20
CA ALA A 236 23.35 22.77 -6.23
C ALA A 236 24.52 23.53 -5.59
N VAL A 237 25.66 23.48 -6.24
CA VAL A 237 26.88 24.19 -5.78
C VAL A 237 26.89 25.58 -6.40
N ALA A 238 27.08 26.61 -5.55
CA ALA A 238 27.13 28.01 -6.01
C ALA A 238 28.34 28.34 -6.97
N VAL A 239 29.25 27.40 -7.13
CA VAL A 239 30.43 27.56 -7.98
C VAL A 239 30.17 26.96 -9.36
N ALA A 240 30.20 27.79 -10.40
CA ALA A 240 30.01 27.37 -11.77
C ALA A 240 31.04 26.30 -12.17
N GLY A 241 30.53 25.14 -12.66
CA GLY A 241 31.36 24.02 -13.12
C GLY A 241 31.64 22.94 -12.12
N GLN A 242 31.21 23.08 -10.86
CA GLN A 242 31.23 21.97 -9.92
C GLN A 242 29.91 21.14 -10.00
N PRO A 243 30.00 19.80 -9.90
CA PRO A 243 28.82 18.95 -9.87
C PRO A 243 28.02 19.20 -8.59
N PRO A 244 26.68 19.01 -8.64
CA PRO A 244 25.86 19.11 -7.44
C PRO A 244 26.32 18.09 -6.39
N ARG A 245 26.22 18.47 -5.11
CA ARG A 245 26.48 17.56 -4.00
C ARG A 245 25.26 16.70 -3.77
N LEU A 246 25.43 15.40 -3.81
CA LEU A 246 24.39 14.41 -3.52
C LEU A 246 24.66 13.80 -2.15
N VAL A 247 23.67 13.90 -1.25
CA VAL A 247 23.65 13.19 0.02
C VAL A 247 22.45 12.24 -0.01
N ARG A 248 22.69 10.99 0.32
CA ARG A 248 21.63 10.00 0.52
C ARG A 248 21.40 9.80 2.01
N SER A 249 20.17 9.91 2.46
CA SER A 249 19.80 9.51 3.81
C SER A 249 18.97 8.24 3.80
N MET A 250 19.05 7.49 4.88
CA MET A 250 18.14 6.41 5.19
C MET A 250 17.39 6.80 6.45
N LEU A 251 16.09 7.07 6.32
CA LEU A 251 15.22 7.43 7.43
C LEU A 251 14.53 6.16 7.93
N VAL A 252 14.63 5.86 9.23
CA VAL A 252 13.82 4.85 9.90
C VAL A 252 12.64 5.57 10.54
N MET A 253 11.46 5.28 10.02
CA MET A 253 10.20 5.89 10.45
C MET A 253 9.43 4.91 11.33
N ARG A 254 8.81 5.41 12.39
CA ARG A 254 7.96 4.63 13.30
C ARG A 254 6.63 5.34 13.53
N GLU A 255 5.54 4.58 13.53
CA GLU A 255 4.19 5.11 13.76
C GLU A 255 3.79 4.89 15.22
N HIS A 256 3.36 5.98 15.88
CA HIS A 256 2.74 5.99 17.21
C HIS A 256 1.48 6.86 17.17
N ASP A 257 0.38 6.32 17.66
CA ASP A 257 -0.91 7.03 17.78
C ASP A 257 -1.40 7.68 16.46
N GLY A 258 -1.13 7.02 15.33
CA GLY A 258 -1.54 7.49 14.00
C GLY A 258 -0.60 8.53 13.39
N GLN A 259 0.53 8.84 14.03
CA GLN A 259 1.56 9.76 13.52
C GLN A 259 2.88 9.04 13.27
N TRP A 260 3.59 9.47 12.22
CA TRP A 260 4.90 8.94 11.86
C TRP A 260 6.01 9.86 12.34
N TRP A 261 7.01 9.26 12.98
CA TRP A 261 8.17 9.93 13.56
C TRP A 261 9.45 9.35 12.99
N ILE A 262 10.52 10.14 12.92
CA ILE A 262 11.85 9.67 12.55
C ILE A 262 12.53 9.13 13.81
N ALA A 263 12.70 7.81 13.87
CA ALA A 263 13.39 7.12 14.96
C ALA A 263 14.92 7.10 14.77
N ALA A 264 15.38 7.00 13.51
CA ALA A 264 16.78 7.09 13.17
C ALA A 264 17.00 7.64 11.77
N ALA A 265 18.15 8.27 11.56
CA ALA A 265 18.59 8.71 10.24
C ALA A 265 20.09 8.49 10.07
N GLN A 266 20.51 8.04 8.90
CA GLN A 266 21.92 8.00 8.50
C GLN A 266 22.10 8.74 7.20
N LEU A 267 23.10 9.62 7.13
CA LEU A 267 23.46 10.37 5.95
C LEU A 267 24.74 9.81 5.35
N THR A 268 24.82 9.78 4.03
CA THR A 268 25.99 9.31 3.29
C THR A 268 26.20 10.21 2.08
N GLU A 269 27.37 10.78 1.95
CA GLU A 269 27.72 11.54 0.74
C GLU A 269 27.94 10.57 -0.44
N VAL A 270 27.21 10.78 -1.53
CA VAL A 270 27.35 9.99 -2.75
C VAL A 270 28.30 10.69 -3.70
N ARG A 271 29.49 10.14 -3.88
CA ARG A 271 30.49 10.65 -4.82
C ARG A 271 30.31 10.03 -6.19
N PRO A 272 30.42 10.81 -7.28
CA PRO A 272 30.40 10.23 -8.62
C PRO A 272 31.55 9.24 -8.80
N PRO A 273 31.35 8.16 -9.58
CA PRO A 273 32.42 7.19 -9.85
C PRO A 273 33.61 7.86 -10.56
N GLY A 274 34.81 7.71 -10.01
CA GLY A 274 36.06 8.25 -10.58
C GLY A 274 36.70 9.41 -9.80
N VAL A 275 36.10 9.85 -8.69
CA VAL A 275 36.74 10.82 -7.77
C VAL A 275 37.56 10.06 -6.74
N ASP A 276 38.85 10.34 -6.68
CA ASP A 276 39.81 9.64 -5.79
C ASP A 276 39.41 9.81 -4.32
N THR A 277 39.35 8.71 -3.58
CA THR A 277 38.93 8.69 -2.16
C THR A 277 39.96 9.21 -1.18
N ASN A 278 41.11 9.72 -1.68
CA ASN A 278 42.24 10.10 -0.84
C ASN A 278 42.36 11.61 -0.54
N GLU A 279 41.49 12.46 -1.03
CA GLU A 279 41.45 13.83 -0.54
C GLU A 279 40.74 13.91 0.81
N PRO A 280 41.42 14.42 1.86
CA PRO A 280 40.79 14.59 3.17
C PRO A 280 39.65 15.61 3.05
N LEU A 281 38.49 15.31 3.65
CA LEU A 281 37.42 16.27 3.80
C LEU A 281 37.98 17.54 4.46
N ASP A 282 37.83 18.69 3.82
CA ASP A 282 38.26 19.96 4.38
C ASP A 282 37.69 20.12 5.81
N PRO A 283 38.54 20.52 6.77
CA PRO A 283 38.08 20.78 8.13
C PRO A 283 37.12 21.98 8.10
N PRO A 284 36.11 22.03 9.00
CA PRO A 284 35.19 23.16 9.05
C PRO A 284 35.97 24.45 9.25
N ALA A 285 35.64 25.46 8.45
CA ALA A 285 36.13 26.81 8.65
C ALA A 285 35.80 27.25 10.08
N ARG A 286 36.85 27.74 10.80
CA ARG A 286 36.74 28.20 12.20
C ARG A 286 35.88 29.46 12.29
#